data_15612af9169f56121f64bd2a18d5af2c
#
_entry.id   15612af9169f56121f64bd2a18d5af2c
#
_cell.length_a   1.000
_cell.length_b   1.000
_cell.length_c   1.000
_cell.angle_alpha   90.00
_cell.angle_beta   90.00
_cell.angle_gamma   90.00
#
_symmetry.space_group_name_H-M   'P 1'
#
loop_
_entity.id
_entity.type
_entity.pdbx_description
1 polymer ?
#
loop_
_entity_poly.entity_id
_entity_poly.type
_entity_poly.pdbx_seq_one_letter_code
_entity_poly.pdbx_strand_id
1 'polypeptide(L)'
;MKIDAQLLVWLKGTDLFANTARLTLVGKMGFGETLAGLKRFDYFRFLLDCGGADPDGTVASLKAALDRQSTFYNRNKHAYSLDFAWDSSSHLEGVPRDEVRNRLVGEISKLLRNQGVKDFDGKSSPGRVIFNEFKGFLAEVMVEDEDSSARESVAAKLRSGLGRIDVSCSNRATLWWLALRVSTQNEADALTREIAVTTRRDSGLLMNPNYQSAEFVSVKEF
;
A
#
# COMPACT_ATOMS: atom_id res chain seq x y z
N MET A 1 16.63 -22.61 8.24
CA MET A 1 16.68 -21.14 8.14
C MET A 1 15.36 -20.69 7.56
N LYS A 2 14.83 -19.58 8.09
CA LYS A 2 13.55 -19.01 7.65
C LYS A 2 13.78 -17.71 6.89
N ILE A 3 13.05 -17.51 5.80
CA ILE A 3 13.03 -16.29 5.01
C ILE A 3 11.64 -15.65 5.16
N ASP A 4 11.60 -14.38 5.49
CA ASP A 4 10.40 -13.55 5.47
C ASP A 4 10.36 -12.80 4.13
N ALA A 5 9.34 -13.05 3.33
CA ALA A 5 9.16 -12.42 2.02
C ALA A 5 7.86 -11.59 2.00
N GLN A 6 7.98 -10.31 1.66
CA GLN A 6 6.86 -9.38 1.61
C GLN A 6 6.65 -8.89 0.18
N LEU A 7 5.52 -9.24 -0.41
CA LEU A 7 5.14 -8.88 -1.76
C LEU A 7 4.06 -7.79 -1.73
N LEU A 8 4.37 -6.64 -2.35
CA LEU A 8 3.43 -5.58 -2.66
C LEU A 8 3.17 -5.57 -4.16
N VAL A 9 1.90 -5.54 -4.56
CA VAL A 9 1.49 -5.52 -5.97
C VAL A 9 0.51 -4.37 -6.19
N TRP A 10 0.71 -3.61 -7.29
CA TRP A 10 -0.21 -2.53 -7.68
C TRP A 10 -0.34 -2.41 -9.18
N LEU A 11 -1.42 -1.79 -9.64
CA LEU A 11 -1.65 -1.51 -11.05
C LEU A 11 -0.67 -0.44 -11.58
N LYS A 12 -0.07 -0.66 -12.75
CA LYS A 12 0.75 0.35 -13.47
C LYS A 12 -0.09 1.51 -13.99
N GLY A 13 -1.36 1.24 -14.27
CA GLY A 13 -2.34 2.24 -14.72
C GLY A 13 -3.24 2.72 -13.59
N THR A 14 -4.37 3.29 -13.96
CA THR A 14 -5.37 3.79 -13.00
C THR A 14 -6.02 2.63 -12.24
N ASP A 15 -5.93 2.65 -10.92
CA ASP A 15 -6.70 1.78 -10.04
C ASP A 15 -8.11 2.38 -9.85
N LEU A 16 -9.09 1.83 -10.56
CA LEU A 16 -10.47 2.32 -10.50
C LEU A 16 -11.08 2.16 -9.10
N PHE A 17 -10.69 1.13 -8.36
CA PHE A 17 -11.19 0.91 -7.00
C PHE A 17 -10.64 1.97 -6.04
N ALA A 18 -9.33 2.21 -6.05
CA ALA A 18 -8.71 3.26 -5.23
C ALA A 18 -9.23 4.65 -5.63
N ASN A 19 -9.43 4.90 -6.93
CA ASN A 19 -9.97 6.17 -7.40
C ASN A 19 -11.43 6.36 -6.93
N THR A 20 -12.28 5.33 -7.02
CA THR A 20 -13.67 5.39 -6.53
C THR A 20 -13.71 5.63 -5.02
N ALA A 21 -12.86 4.93 -4.25
CA ALA A 21 -12.75 5.14 -2.81
C ALA A 21 -12.34 6.59 -2.50
N ARG A 22 -11.32 7.11 -3.18
CA ARG A 22 -10.89 8.50 -3.04
C ARG A 22 -11.98 9.51 -3.36
N LEU A 23 -12.70 9.34 -4.48
CA LEU A 23 -13.81 10.21 -4.86
C LEU A 23 -14.95 10.19 -3.83
N THR A 24 -15.22 9.04 -3.24
CA THR A 24 -16.23 8.91 -2.18
C THR A 24 -15.78 9.63 -0.91
N LEU A 25 -14.55 9.41 -0.46
CA LEU A 25 -13.98 10.08 0.71
C LEU A 25 -13.96 11.60 0.54
N VAL A 26 -13.46 12.07 -0.60
CA VAL A 26 -13.35 13.51 -0.89
C VAL A 26 -14.70 14.16 -1.14
N GLY A 27 -15.53 13.55 -1.99
CA GLY A 27 -16.76 14.19 -2.48
C GLY A 27 -17.99 13.99 -1.60
N LYS A 28 -18.06 12.88 -0.84
CA LYS A 28 -19.24 12.55 -0.04
C LYS A 28 -19.00 12.57 1.46
N MET A 29 -17.76 12.31 1.90
CA MET A 29 -17.42 12.19 3.32
C MET A 29 -16.64 13.40 3.87
N GLY A 30 -16.39 14.43 3.05
CA GLY A 30 -15.82 15.68 3.51
C GLY A 30 -14.30 15.75 3.68
N PHE A 31 -13.55 14.71 3.26
CA PHE A 31 -12.10 14.67 3.40
C PHE A 31 -11.33 15.42 2.29
N GLY A 32 -12.00 16.29 1.52
CA GLY A 32 -11.40 16.95 0.35
C GLY A 32 -10.21 17.86 0.67
N GLU A 33 -10.21 18.49 1.84
CA GLU A 33 -9.13 19.38 2.27
C GLU A 33 -7.96 18.63 2.89
N THR A 34 -8.22 17.46 3.48
CA THR A 34 -7.25 16.70 4.28
C THR A 34 -6.66 15.48 3.54
N LEU A 35 -7.43 14.80 2.69
CA LEU A 35 -6.94 13.66 1.91
C LEU A 35 -6.43 14.10 0.54
N ALA A 36 -5.12 14.22 0.39
CA ALA A 36 -4.47 14.62 -0.85
C ALA A 36 -4.34 13.46 -1.85
N GLY A 37 -4.12 12.24 -1.39
CA GLY A 37 -3.94 11.08 -2.24
C GLY A 37 -4.28 9.76 -1.55
N LEU A 38 -4.64 8.78 -2.37
CA LEU A 38 -4.93 7.42 -1.92
C LEU A 38 -4.36 6.43 -2.93
N LYS A 39 -3.62 5.43 -2.45
CA LYS A 39 -3.08 4.35 -3.27
C LYS A 39 -3.34 3.01 -2.60
N ARG A 40 -3.64 2.00 -3.39
CA ARG A 40 -3.94 0.65 -2.94
C ARG A 40 -2.90 -0.33 -3.47
N PHE A 41 -2.57 -1.31 -2.62
CA PHE A 41 -1.70 -2.43 -2.94
C PHE A 41 -2.34 -3.73 -2.47
N ASP A 42 -2.16 -4.80 -3.22
CA ASP A 42 -2.35 -6.15 -2.72
C ASP A 42 -1.07 -6.55 -1.98
N TYR A 43 -1.20 -6.96 -0.73
CA TYR A 43 -0.09 -7.31 0.16
C TYR A 43 -0.13 -8.79 0.52
N PHE A 44 1.05 -9.43 0.44
CA PHE A 44 1.24 -10.80 0.86
C PHE A 44 2.53 -10.91 1.67
N ARG A 45 2.50 -11.67 2.76
CA ARG A 45 3.68 -12.03 3.54
C ARG A 45 3.83 -13.53 3.57
N PHE A 46 4.96 -14.01 3.11
CA PHE A 46 5.29 -15.42 3.06
C PHE A 46 6.42 -15.74 4.03
N LEU A 47 6.28 -16.84 4.76
CA LEU A 47 7.35 -17.41 5.55
C LEU A 47 7.79 -18.71 4.85
N LEU A 48 9.07 -18.76 4.45
CA LEU A 48 9.66 -19.91 3.78
C LEU A 48 10.62 -20.61 4.74
N ASP A 49 10.51 -21.93 4.84
CA ASP A 49 11.52 -22.75 5.49
C ASP A 49 12.40 -23.42 4.43
N CYS A 50 13.67 -23.03 4.41
CA CYS A 50 14.61 -23.47 3.39
C CYS A 50 15.06 -24.92 3.56
N GLY A 51 14.77 -25.58 4.73
CA GLY A 51 15.14 -26.99 4.96
C GLY A 51 16.62 -27.31 4.75
N GLY A 52 17.52 -26.32 4.93
CA GLY A 52 18.95 -26.45 4.66
C GLY A 52 19.38 -26.05 3.23
N ALA A 53 18.45 -25.60 2.38
CA ALA A 53 18.78 -25.04 1.07
C ALA A 53 19.44 -23.65 1.19
N ASP A 54 20.16 -23.26 0.14
CA ASP A 54 20.74 -21.93 0.01
C ASP A 54 19.65 -20.84 -0.05
N PRO A 55 19.80 -19.74 0.71
CA PRO A 55 18.86 -18.62 0.69
C PRO A 55 18.62 -18.03 -0.70
N ASP A 56 19.69 -17.78 -1.44
CA ASP A 56 19.61 -17.15 -2.77
C ASP A 56 18.86 -18.07 -3.74
N GLY A 57 19.10 -19.38 -3.67
CA GLY A 57 18.34 -20.38 -4.43
C GLY A 57 16.87 -20.42 -4.04
N THR A 58 16.55 -20.22 -2.76
CA THR A 58 15.17 -20.15 -2.26
C THR A 58 14.47 -18.90 -2.76
N VAL A 59 15.12 -17.73 -2.70
CA VAL A 59 14.63 -16.45 -3.24
C VAL A 59 14.35 -16.59 -4.75
N ALA A 60 15.31 -17.13 -5.52
CA ALA A 60 15.13 -17.35 -6.95
C ALA A 60 13.96 -18.31 -7.27
N SER A 61 13.77 -19.34 -6.45
CA SER A 61 12.66 -20.31 -6.59
C SER A 61 11.30 -19.66 -6.31
N LEU A 62 11.19 -18.86 -5.25
CA LEU A 62 9.95 -18.12 -4.95
C LEU A 62 9.62 -17.14 -6.08
N LYS A 63 10.59 -16.37 -6.54
CA LYS A 63 10.41 -15.44 -7.66
C LYS A 63 9.91 -16.18 -8.90
N ALA A 64 10.54 -17.29 -9.27
CA ALA A 64 10.12 -18.08 -10.42
C ALA A 64 8.71 -18.68 -10.25
N ALA A 65 8.32 -19.04 -9.03
CA ALA A 65 6.97 -19.52 -8.72
C ALA A 65 5.93 -18.41 -8.86
N LEU A 66 6.22 -17.22 -8.34
CA LEU A 66 5.37 -16.03 -8.46
C LEU A 66 5.21 -15.61 -9.93
N ASP A 67 6.31 -15.60 -10.69
CA ASP A 67 6.33 -15.22 -12.12
C ASP A 67 5.49 -16.14 -12.99
N ARG A 68 5.44 -17.44 -12.66
CA ARG A 68 4.63 -18.43 -13.38
C ARG A 68 3.14 -18.33 -13.08
N GLN A 69 2.78 -17.75 -11.96
CA GLN A 69 1.40 -17.69 -11.49
C GLN A 69 0.83 -16.28 -11.63
N SER A 70 0.03 -16.06 -12.68
CA SER A 70 -0.69 -14.79 -12.90
C SER A 70 -1.67 -14.41 -11.76
N THR A 71 -1.86 -15.30 -10.78
CA THR A 71 -2.72 -15.08 -9.61
C THR A 71 -2.20 -13.96 -8.71
N PHE A 72 -0.87 -13.80 -8.58
CA PHE A 72 -0.28 -12.78 -7.71
C PHE A 72 -0.12 -11.46 -8.46
N TYR A 73 0.46 -11.50 -9.64
CA TYR A 73 0.57 -10.34 -10.50
C TYR A 73 0.71 -10.71 -11.98
N ASN A 74 0.25 -9.79 -12.82
CA ASN A 74 0.45 -9.86 -14.27
C ASN A 74 1.47 -8.80 -14.66
N ARG A 75 2.63 -9.18 -15.17
CA ARG A 75 3.74 -8.28 -15.54
C ARG A 75 3.34 -7.15 -16.49
N ASN A 76 2.34 -7.36 -17.33
CA ASN A 76 1.86 -6.32 -18.25
C ASN A 76 1.01 -5.25 -17.53
N LYS A 77 0.27 -5.63 -16.49
CA LYS A 77 -0.69 -4.77 -15.80
C LYS A 77 -0.19 -4.25 -14.45
N HIS A 78 0.66 -5.04 -13.77
CA HIS A 78 1.08 -4.76 -12.41
C HIS A 78 2.57 -4.41 -12.35
N ALA A 79 2.90 -3.56 -11.40
CA ALA A 79 4.23 -3.42 -10.83
C ALA A 79 4.24 -4.07 -9.44
N TYR A 80 5.40 -4.41 -8.93
CA TYR A 80 5.55 -5.05 -7.63
C TYR A 80 6.84 -4.62 -6.93
N SER A 81 6.86 -4.78 -5.61
CA SER A 81 8.01 -4.78 -4.72
C SER A 81 8.01 -6.10 -3.96
N LEU A 82 9.12 -6.79 -3.94
CA LEU A 82 9.28 -8.05 -3.22
C LEU A 82 10.53 -7.96 -2.36
N ASP A 83 10.31 -7.78 -1.07
CA ASP A 83 11.35 -7.66 -0.06
C ASP A 83 11.54 -8.99 0.64
N PHE A 84 12.80 -9.40 0.79
CA PHE A 84 13.19 -10.60 1.51
C PHE A 84 14.06 -10.24 2.70
N ALA A 85 13.84 -10.89 3.83
CA ALA A 85 14.67 -10.76 5.01
C ALA A 85 14.97 -12.15 5.61
N TRP A 86 16.24 -12.40 5.93
CA TRP A 86 16.69 -13.61 6.66
C TRP A 86 17.93 -13.27 7.48
N ASP A 87 17.95 -13.70 8.74
CA ASP A 87 18.98 -13.36 9.71
C ASP A 87 19.32 -11.85 9.69
N SER A 88 20.55 -11.48 9.28
CA SER A 88 20.98 -10.07 9.15
C SER A 88 21.03 -9.60 7.69
N SER A 89 20.49 -10.36 6.75
CA SER A 89 20.55 -10.09 5.32
C SER A 89 19.17 -9.69 4.78
N SER A 90 19.17 -8.90 3.72
CA SER A 90 17.97 -8.54 2.98
C SER A 90 18.25 -8.49 1.48
N HIS A 91 17.24 -8.78 0.70
CA HIS A 91 17.27 -8.71 -0.75
C HIS A 91 15.99 -8.08 -1.27
N LEU A 92 16.06 -7.27 -2.32
CA LEU A 92 14.93 -6.57 -2.92
C LEU A 92 14.85 -6.90 -4.41
N GLU A 93 13.66 -7.26 -4.84
CA GLU A 93 13.30 -7.44 -6.25
C GLU A 93 12.14 -6.49 -6.65
N GLY A 94 12.21 -5.97 -7.88
CA GLY A 94 11.18 -5.05 -8.39
C GLY A 94 11.44 -3.60 -8.03
N VAL A 95 10.39 -2.84 -7.73
CA VAL A 95 10.48 -1.40 -7.43
C VAL A 95 10.60 -1.17 -5.93
N PRO A 96 11.65 -0.47 -5.44
CA PRO A 96 11.78 -0.15 -4.01
C PRO A 96 10.56 0.59 -3.46
N ARG A 97 10.12 0.28 -2.25
CA ARG A 97 8.98 0.95 -1.60
C ARG A 97 9.17 2.47 -1.51
N ASP A 98 10.39 2.92 -1.24
CA ASP A 98 10.69 4.36 -1.17
C ASP A 98 10.55 5.04 -2.54
N GLU A 99 10.90 4.37 -3.63
CA GLU A 99 10.65 4.89 -4.98
C GLU A 99 9.16 5.02 -5.27
N VAL A 100 8.35 4.02 -4.86
CA VAL A 100 6.89 4.07 -5.00
C VAL A 100 6.31 5.22 -4.18
N ARG A 101 6.80 5.43 -2.95
CA ARG A 101 6.43 6.55 -2.07
C ARG A 101 6.76 7.89 -2.73
N ASN A 102 7.98 8.05 -3.21
CA ASN A 102 8.45 9.29 -3.85
C ASN A 102 7.64 9.61 -5.12
N ARG A 103 7.27 8.59 -5.91
CA ARG A 103 6.39 8.76 -7.07
C ARG A 103 4.99 9.23 -6.65
N LEU A 104 4.39 8.65 -5.60
CA LEU A 104 3.09 9.07 -5.09
C LEU A 104 3.11 10.53 -4.64
N VAL A 105 4.12 10.93 -3.86
CA VAL A 105 4.31 12.31 -3.41
C VAL A 105 4.48 13.25 -4.62
N GLY A 106 5.25 12.85 -5.62
CA GLY A 106 5.44 13.62 -6.86
C GLY A 106 4.15 13.76 -7.68
N GLU A 107 3.32 12.73 -7.78
CA GLU A 107 2.02 12.78 -8.43
C GLU A 107 1.05 13.72 -7.71
N ILE A 108 1.00 13.64 -6.37
CA ILE A 108 0.19 14.53 -5.54
C ILE A 108 0.63 15.99 -5.72
N SER A 109 1.93 16.24 -5.66
CA SER A 109 2.49 17.59 -5.86
C SER A 109 2.13 18.17 -7.23
N LYS A 110 2.12 17.35 -8.28
CA LYS A 110 1.68 17.76 -9.63
C LYS A 110 0.18 18.08 -9.66
N LEU A 111 -0.65 17.24 -9.05
CA LEU A 111 -2.10 17.45 -9.00
C LEU A 111 -2.44 18.75 -8.25
N LEU A 112 -1.77 19.02 -7.15
CA LEU A 112 -1.96 20.25 -6.38
C LEU A 112 -1.55 21.51 -7.15
N ARG A 113 -0.43 21.45 -7.90
CA ARG A 113 -0.01 22.57 -8.78
C ARG A 113 -1.02 22.83 -9.90
N ASN A 114 -1.60 21.79 -10.48
CA ASN A 114 -2.55 21.91 -11.59
C ASN A 114 -3.94 22.38 -11.14
N GLN A 115 -4.32 22.16 -9.89
CA GLN A 115 -5.61 22.61 -9.36
C GLN A 115 -5.65 24.09 -9.04
N GLY A 116 -4.54 24.83 -9.22
CA GLY A 116 -4.40 26.24 -8.90
C GLY A 116 -5.08 26.52 -7.57
N VAL A 117 -4.35 26.51 -6.47
CA VAL A 117 -4.90 26.94 -5.18
C VAL A 117 -5.47 28.33 -5.41
N LYS A 118 -6.79 28.45 -5.54
CA LYS A 118 -7.47 29.73 -5.48
C LYS A 118 -7.22 30.22 -4.06
N ASP A 119 -6.41 31.27 -3.93
CA ASP A 119 -6.22 31.92 -2.66
C ASP A 119 -7.59 32.17 -2.03
N PHE A 120 -7.71 31.84 -0.77
CA PHE A 120 -8.95 31.90 0.00
C PHE A 120 -9.56 33.31 0.06
N ASP A 121 -8.84 34.33 -0.42
CA ASP A 121 -9.22 35.72 -0.35
C ASP A 121 -9.89 36.31 -1.62
N GLY A 122 -10.10 35.48 -2.64
CA GLY A 122 -10.80 35.96 -3.86
C GLY A 122 -10.10 37.06 -4.63
N LYS A 123 -8.90 37.47 -4.26
CA LYS A 123 -8.10 38.49 -4.95
C LYS A 123 -7.01 37.79 -5.78
N SER A 124 -7.18 37.82 -7.09
CA SER A 124 -6.18 37.41 -8.05
C SER A 124 -5.01 38.40 -8.02
N SER A 125 -3.96 38.08 -7.28
CA SER A 125 -2.65 38.68 -7.47
C SER A 125 -1.84 37.78 -8.38
N PRO A 126 -1.22 38.30 -9.45
CA PRO A 126 -0.26 37.54 -10.26
C PRO A 126 1.09 37.51 -9.52
N GLY A 127 1.08 37.01 -8.33
CA GLY A 127 2.24 36.77 -7.51
C GLY A 127 2.65 35.31 -7.69
N ARG A 128 3.89 35.11 -8.02
CA ARG A 128 4.62 33.85 -8.08
C ARG A 128 4.28 33.02 -6.83
N VAL A 129 3.28 32.15 -6.93
CA VAL A 129 3.00 31.18 -5.86
C VAL A 129 4.19 30.23 -5.87
N ILE A 130 5.14 30.46 -4.97
CA ILE A 130 6.17 29.50 -4.63
C ILE A 130 5.41 28.39 -3.92
N PHE A 131 5.04 27.36 -4.65
CA PHE A 131 4.55 26.14 -4.04
C PHE A 131 5.71 25.57 -3.22
N ASN A 132 5.67 25.85 -1.93
CA ASN A 132 6.42 25.08 -0.97
C ASN A 132 6.05 23.62 -1.21
N GLU A 133 7.06 22.76 -1.16
CA GLU A 133 6.89 21.30 -1.25
C GLU A 133 5.69 20.89 -0.41
N PHE A 134 4.88 19.97 -0.96
CA PHE A 134 3.76 19.43 -0.20
C PHE A 134 4.31 18.84 1.09
N LYS A 135 4.00 19.46 2.20
CA LYS A 135 4.31 18.96 3.53
C LYS A 135 3.07 18.28 4.08
N GLY A 136 3.25 17.08 4.56
CA GLY A 136 2.15 16.29 5.10
C GLY A 136 2.62 14.96 5.62
N PHE A 137 1.68 14.04 5.81
CA PHE A 137 1.95 12.73 6.36
C PHE A 137 1.50 11.64 5.38
N LEU A 138 2.31 10.60 5.24
CA LEU A 138 1.94 9.36 4.59
C LEU A 138 1.59 8.34 5.65
N ALA A 139 0.32 7.94 5.68
CA ALA A 139 -0.16 6.87 6.54
C ALA A 139 -0.28 5.56 5.76
N GLU A 140 0.06 4.47 6.40
CA GLU A 140 -0.05 3.11 5.88
C GLU A 140 -1.08 2.34 6.73
N VAL A 141 -2.14 1.87 6.09
CA VAL A 141 -3.21 1.08 6.72
C VAL A 141 -3.30 -0.27 6.04
N MET A 142 -3.07 -1.32 6.80
CA MET A 142 -3.21 -2.70 6.32
C MET A 142 -4.57 -3.24 6.76
N VAL A 143 -5.39 -3.64 5.79
CA VAL A 143 -6.73 -4.19 5.99
C VAL A 143 -6.73 -5.66 5.65
N GLU A 144 -7.00 -6.51 6.62
CA GLU A 144 -7.05 -7.97 6.49
C GLU A 144 -8.49 -8.48 6.57
N ASP A 145 -8.82 -9.45 5.74
CA ASP A 145 -10.03 -10.23 5.89
C ASP A 145 -9.83 -11.26 7.01
N GLU A 146 -10.82 -11.43 7.88
CA GLU A 146 -10.76 -12.42 8.98
C GLU A 146 -10.72 -13.87 8.48
N ASP A 147 -11.11 -14.12 7.22
CA ASP A 147 -11.10 -15.45 6.61
C ASP A 147 -9.67 -15.95 6.34
N SER A 148 -9.24 -16.94 7.13
CA SER A 148 -7.96 -17.60 6.98
C SER A 148 -7.85 -18.51 5.75
N SER A 149 -8.97 -18.93 5.15
CA SER A 149 -9.01 -19.84 3.99
C SER A 149 -8.30 -19.25 2.77
N ALA A 150 -8.38 -17.93 2.63
CA ALA A 150 -7.72 -17.20 1.57
C ALA A 150 -6.17 -17.26 1.66
N ARG A 151 -5.62 -17.24 2.88
CA ARG A 151 -4.17 -17.38 3.11
C ARG A 151 -3.67 -18.78 2.77
N GLU A 152 -4.41 -19.82 3.19
CA GLU A 152 -4.05 -21.20 2.88
C GLU A 152 -4.14 -21.48 1.37
N SER A 153 -5.15 -20.97 0.68
CA SER A 153 -5.26 -21.07 -0.78
C SER A 153 -4.06 -20.44 -1.51
N VAL A 154 -3.56 -19.31 -1.02
CA VAL A 154 -2.37 -18.63 -1.55
C VAL A 154 -1.11 -19.48 -1.32
N ALA A 155 -0.91 -20.00 -0.11
CA ALA A 155 0.23 -20.87 0.22
C ALA A 155 0.22 -22.16 -0.60
N ALA A 156 -0.94 -22.81 -0.75
CA ALA A 156 -1.10 -24.03 -1.53
C ALA A 156 -0.70 -23.85 -3.02
N LYS A 157 -1.06 -22.71 -3.60
CA LYS A 157 -0.65 -22.37 -4.98
C LYS A 157 0.87 -22.26 -5.11
N LEU A 158 1.55 -21.63 -4.14
CA LEU A 158 3.00 -21.50 -4.17
C LEU A 158 3.72 -22.83 -3.95
N ARG A 159 3.24 -23.67 -3.02
CA ARG A 159 3.85 -25.00 -2.74
C ARG A 159 4.01 -25.85 -3.99
N SER A 160 3.05 -25.80 -4.91
CA SER A 160 3.13 -26.55 -6.17
C SER A 160 4.31 -26.14 -7.06
N GLY A 161 4.86 -24.93 -6.88
CA GLY A 161 5.98 -24.40 -7.65
C GLY A 161 7.33 -24.41 -6.94
N LEU A 162 7.36 -24.66 -5.62
CA LEU A 162 8.55 -24.52 -4.77
C LEU A 162 9.25 -25.85 -4.43
N GLY A 163 8.68 -26.99 -4.83
CA GLY A 163 9.28 -28.29 -4.62
C GLY A 163 9.40 -28.66 -3.12
N ARG A 164 10.64 -28.69 -2.59
CA ARG A 164 10.92 -29.07 -1.19
C ARG A 164 10.89 -27.92 -0.20
N ILE A 165 10.74 -26.68 -0.68
CA ILE A 165 10.69 -25.51 0.17
C ILE A 165 9.29 -25.43 0.77
N ASP A 166 9.19 -25.44 2.11
CA ASP A 166 7.92 -25.23 2.78
C ASP A 166 7.59 -23.73 2.78
N VAL A 167 6.34 -23.40 2.46
CA VAL A 167 5.86 -22.04 2.41
C VAL A 167 4.50 -21.92 3.11
N SER A 168 4.39 -20.91 3.95
CA SER A 168 3.12 -20.45 4.52
C SER A 168 2.87 -19.00 4.14
N CYS A 169 1.60 -18.65 3.95
CA CYS A 169 1.17 -17.26 3.81
C CYS A 169 0.72 -16.77 5.19
N SER A 170 1.58 -16.02 5.86
CA SER A 170 1.28 -15.49 7.20
C SER A 170 0.32 -14.32 7.17
N ASN A 171 0.34 -13.54 6.07
CA ASN A 171 -0.57 -12.42 5.89
C ASN A 171 -0.98 -12.27 4.42
N ARG A 172 -2.25 -11.95 4.20
CA ARG A 172 -2.84 -11.50 2.94
C ARG A 172 -3.76 -10.34 3.25
N ALA A 173 -3.44 -9.18 2.73
CA ALA A 173 -4.13 -7.94 3.08
C ALA A 173 -4.24 -7.00 1.88
N THR A 174 -5.07 -5.98 2.03
CA THR A 174 -5.00 -4.77 1.20
C THR A 174 -4.25 -3.70 1.99
N LEU A 175 -3.12 -3.24 1.46
CA LEU A 175 -2.39 -2.11 2.03
C LEU A 175 -2.83 -0.81 1.35
N TRP A 176 -3.21 0.17 2.15
CA TRP A 176 -3.56 1.51 1.69
C TRP A 176 -2.51 2.52 2.13
N TRP A 177 -2.12 3.37 1.21
CA TRP A 177 -1.33 4.56 1.51
C TRP A 177 -2.21 5.79 1.36
N LEU A 178 -2.27 6.59 2.44
CA LEU A 178 -3.03 7.82 2.54
C LEU A 178 -2.05 8.98 2.64
N ALA A 179 -2.07 9.88 1.67
CA ALA A 179 -1.33 11.13 1.76
C ALA A 179 -2.23 12.21 2.38
N LEU A 180 -1.87 12.68 3.56
CA LEU A 180 -2.66 13.55 4.41
C LEU A 180 -2.07 14.96 4.49
N ARG A 181 -2.92 15.98 4.37
CA ARG A 181 -2.58 17.40 4.59
C ARG A 181 -2.96 17.78 6.00
N VAL A 182 -2.11 17.48 6.95
CA VAL A 182 -2.28 17.85 8.36
C VAL A 182 -0.94 18.32 8.90
N SER A 183 -0.97 19.04 10.01
CA SER A 183 0.21 19.73 10.54
C SER A 183 0.97 18.90 11.59
N THR A 184 0.31 17.92 12.19
CA THR A 184 0.89 17.14 13.29
C THR A 184 0.65 15.65 13.13
N GLN A 185 1.55 14.85 13.72
CA GLN A 185 1.44 13.41 13.79
C GLN A 185 0.10 12.95 14.43
N ASN A 186 -0.31 13.60 15.50
CA ASN A 186 -1.56 13.24 16.21
C ASN A 186 -2.80 13.46 15.32
N GLU A 187 -2.82 14.55 14.54
CA GLU A 187 -3.87 14.78 13.55
C GLU A 187 -3.84 13.71 12.46
N ALA A 188 -2.65 13.34 11.98
CA ALA A 188 -2.50 12.30 10.98
C ALA A 188 -3.01 10.94 11.48
N ASP A 189 -2.67 10.56 12.70
CA ASP A 189 -3.13 9.31 13.32
C ASP A 189 -4.65 9.28 13.50
N ALA A 190 -5.24 10.36 13.99
CA ALA A 190 -6.69 10.48 14.18
C ALA A 190 -7.43 10.41 12.84
N LEU A 191 -6.99 11.19 11.87
CA LEU A 191 -7.59 11.26 10.53
C LEU A 191 -7.44 9.93 9.78
N THR A 192 -6.31 9.24 9.93
CA THR A 192 -6.09 7.92 9.34
C THR A 192 -7.13 6.92 9.83
N ARG A 193 -7.40 6.89 11.15
CA ARG A 193 -8.42 6.00 11.74
C ARG A 193 -9.82 6.37 11.26
N GLU A 194 -10.14 7.66 11.19
CA GLU A 194 -11.44 8.15 10.73
C GLU A 194 -11.69 7.78 9.26
N ILE A 195 -10.70 7.91 8.39
CA ILE A 195 -10.79 7.52 6.97
C ILE A 195 -10.87 6.00 6.81
N ALA A 196 -10.08 5.25 7.58
CA ALA A 196 -9.97 3.81 7.40
C ALA A 196 -11.20 3.07 7.91
N VAL A 197 -11.65 3.34 9.13
CA VAL A 197 -12.64 2.51 9.84
C VAL A 197 -14.05 3.00 9.57
N THR A 198 -14.87 2.14 8.96
CA THR A 198 -16.30 2.42 8.76
C THR A 198 -17.06 2.31 10.09
N THR A 199 -17.31 3.42 10.75
CA THR A 199 -18.08 3.48 12.01
C THR A 199 -19.52 3.92 11.79
N ARG A 200 -19.78 4.69 10.73
CA ARG A 200 -21.10 5.21 10.35
C ARG A 200 -21.23 5.24 8.83
N ARG A 201 -22.42 5.60 8.34
CA ARG A 201 -22.69 5.70 6.90
C ARG A 201 -21.86 6.77 6.18
N ASP A 202 -21.38 7.75 6.91
CA ASP A 202 -20.64 8.94 6.46
C ASP A 202 -19.20 9.04 6.99
N SER A 203 -18.70 7.98 7.63
CA SER A 203 -17.34 7.95 8.18
C SER A 203 -16.62 6.63 7.87
N GLY A 204 -15.40 6.74 7.35
CA GLY A 204 -14.52 5.63 7.03
C GLY A 204 -15.00 4.76 5.86
N LEU A 205 -14.09 4.28 5.05
CA LEU A 205 -14.44 3.52 3.85
C LEU A 205 -13.56 2.31 3.60
N LEU A 206 -12.35 2.27 4.14
CA LEU A 206 -11.36 1.30 3.70
C LEU A 206 -11.52 -0.06 4.37
N MET A 207 -12.13 -0.11 5.54
CA MET A 207 -12.29 -1.32 6.36
C MET A 207 -13.70 -1.41 6.94
N ASN A 208 -14.31 -2.58 6.80
CA ASN A 208 -15.56 -2.92 7.48
C ASN A 208 -15.25 -3.72 8.76
N PRO A 209 -15.49 -3.16 9.97
CA PRO A 209 -15.12 -3.81 11.23
C PRO A 209 -15.91 -5.10 11.55
N ASN A 210 -16.95 -5.41 10.79
CA ASN A 210 -17.70 -6.65 10.96
C ASN A 210 -17.03 -7.88 10.31
N TYR A 211 -16.08 -7.66 9.38
CA TYR A 211 -15.48 -8.74 8.56
C TYR A 211 -13.97 -8.58 8.38
N GLN A 212 -13.42 -7.45 8.81
CA GLN A 212 -12.04 -7.09 8.56
C GLN A 212 -11.39 -6.50 9.80
N SER A 213 -10.11 -6.68 9.93
CA SER A 213 -9.27 -5.97 10.90
C SER A 213 -8.35 -4.99 10.18
N ALA A 214 -7.96 -3.92 10.86
CA ALA A 214 -7.00 -2.96 10.33
C ALA A 214 -5.81 -2.80 11.26
N GLU A 215 -4.61 -2.88 10.69
CA GLU A 215 -3.36 -2.53 11.34
C GLU A 215 -2.85 -1.20 10.76
N PHE A 216 -2.53 -0.26 11.65
CA PHE A 216 -1.92 1.01 11.29
C PHE A 216 -0.40 0.85 11.34
N VAL A 217 0.21 0.62 10.17
CA VAL A 217 1.60 0.15 10.08
C VAL A 217 2.59 1.29 10.30
N SER A 218 2.35 2.43 9.70
CA SER A 218 3.20 3.61 9.90
C SER A 218 2.51 4.90 9.49
N VAL A 219 2.88 6.00 10.18
CA VAL A 219 2.61 7.36 9.72
C VAL A 219 3.94 8.09 9.69
N LYS A 220 4.29 8.69 8.55
CA LYS A 220 5.58 9.37 8.36
C LYS A 220 5.36 10.74 7.75
N GLU A 221 6.06 11.74 8.29
CA GLU A 221 6.16 13.07 7.69
C GLU A 221 6.97 13.03 6.39
N PHE A 222 6.62 13.83 5.40
CA PHE A 222 7.34 14.03 4.15
C PHE A 222 7.18 15.43 3.58
#